data_aeed4d38dec3d0e32572715061de46c0
#
_entry.id   aeed4d38dec3d0e32572715061de46c0
#
_cell.length_a   1.000
_cell.length_b   1.000
_cell.length_c   1.000
_cell.angle_alpha   90.00
_cell.angle_beta   90.00
_cell.angle_gamma   90.00
#
_symmetry.space_group_name_H-M   'P 1'
#
loop_
_entity.id
_entity.type
_entity.pdbx_description
1 polymer ?
#
loop_
_entity_poly.entity_id
_entity_poly.type
_entity_poly.pdbx_seq_one_letter_code
_entity_poly.pdbx_strand_id
1 'polypeptide(L)'
;MARTKKVEVITEAKPHTIKKFELIEKYVEAWAYKILNYHGNPGYAPASGVIFIDCMSNSGVYKDINGNRVEGTALRVAQCLNNVFANYPDKKAILIFNDLESARVEHLKSEIENLQLDHVEVYYQNQDCNTFLRELDLDSYKNKYHTLLLYDPYNASIDWDAITPYLNRWGEVIINHMSSDTVRGISQAKKSGAADRYEETYQTSVESLINASKEDLDKIVVSNIQNKAHKATYYVSPFAFFSRTNGKLYSLIHCSASVEGIKLYKKV
;
A
#
# COMPACT_ATOMS: atom_id res chain seq x y z
N MET A 1 -1.65 -0.36 -37.42
CA MET A 1 -0.60 -0.52 -36.39
C MET A 1 -0.97 0.36 -35.19
N ALA A 2 -1.37 -0.21 -34.07
CA ALA A 2 -1.62 0.55 -32.85
C ALA A 2 -0.28 1.15 -32.40
N ARG A 3 -0.23 2.49 -32.19
CA ARG A 3 0.92 3.15 -31.57
C ARG A 3 1.05 2.62 -30.15
N THR A 4 2.05 1.80 -29.88
CA THR A 4 2.45 1.46 -28.51
C THR A 4 2.77 2.77 -27.79
N LYS A 5 1.94 3.13 -26.82
CA LYS A 5 2.14 4.32 -26.00
C LYS A 5 3.43 4.08 -25.19
N LYS A 6 4.46 4.87 -25.44
CA LYS A 6 5.72 4.76 -24.68
C LYS A 6 5.41 5.00 -23.21
N VAL A 7 5.70 4.00 -22.38
CA VAL A 7 5.48 4.09 -20.94
C VAL A 7 6.44 5.14 -20.36
N GLU A 8 5.91 6.10 -19.61
CA GLU A 8 6.71 7.06 -18.89
C GLU A 8 7.24 6.39 -17.61
N VAL A 9 8.55 6.19 -17.54
CA VAL A 9 9.20 5.50 -16.42
C VAL A 9 9.21 6.40 -15.18
N ILE A 10 9.65 7.66 -15.33
CA ILE A 10 9.70 8.64 -14.25
C ILE A 10 8.53 9.61 -14.41
N THR A 11 7.54 9.53 -13.52
CA THR A 11 6.33 10.34 -13.56
C THR A 11 6.41 11.55 -12.62
N GLU A 12 5.48 12.51 -12.76
CA GLU A 12 5.38 13.66 -11.86
C GLU A 12 4.70 13.28 -10.54
N ALA A 13 5.32 13.65 -9.43
CA ALA A 13 4.74 13.57 -8.09
C ALA A 13 4.20 14.94 -7.66
N LYS A 14 2.90 15.02 -7.47
CA LYS A 14 2.25 16.21 -6.90
C LYS A 14 2.57 16.36 -5.41
N PRO A 15 2.43 17.57 -4.80
CA PRO A 15 2.75 17.78 -3.39
C PRO A 15 2.07 16.82 -2.41
N HIS A 16 0.80 16.46 -2.66
CA HIS A 16 0.09 15.47 -1.83
C HIS A 16 0.63 14.04 -2.01
N THR A 17 1.17 13.72 -3.18
CA THR A 17 1.84 12.43 -3.43
C THR A 17 3.16 12.35 -2.66
N ILE A 18 3.94 13.42 -2.62
CA ILE A 18 5.18 13.49 -1.84
C ILE A 18 4.88 13.34 -0.35
N LYS A 19 3.85 14.01 0.16
CA LYS A 19 3.38 13.83 1.55
C LYS A 19 2.94 12.40 1.86
N LYS A 20 2.32 11.71 0.87
CA LYS A 20 1.99 10.29 0.99
C LYS A 20 3.25 9.44 1.19
N PHE A 21 4.30 9.67 0.41
CA PHE A 21 5.57 8.96 0.54
C PHE A 21 6.18 9.15 1.93
N GLU A 22 6.22 10.39 2.41
CA GLU A 22 6.74 10.74 3.75
C GLU A 22 5.93 10.09 4.89
N LEU A 23 4.60 10.05 4.77
CA LEU A 23 3.73 9.42 5.75
C LEU A 23 3.98 7.91 5.81
N ILE A 24 4.08 7.24 4.65
CA ILE A 24 4.32 5.81 4.58
C ILE A 24 5.70 5.47 5.14
N GLU A 25 6.75 6.20 4.77
CA GLU A 25 8.11 6.01 5.30
C GLU A 25 8.13 6.08 6.83
N LYS A 26 7.59 7.17 7.42
CA LYS A 26 7.53 7.34 8.88
C LYS A 26 6.72 6.24 9.56
N TYR A 27 5.63 5.83 8.94
CA TYR A 27 4.84 4.73 9.49
C TYR A 27 5.62 3.43 9.47
N VAL A 28 6.26 3.08 8.36
CA VAL A 28 7.05 1.85 8.21
C VAL A 28 8.19 1.81 9.22
N GLU A 29 8.90 2.92 9.43
CA GLU A 29 9.96 3.03 10.45
C GLU A 29 9.41 2.72 11.84
N ALA A 30 8.37 3.42 12.25
CA ALA A 30 7.78 3.27 13.58
C ALA A 30 7.15 1.88 13.78
N TRP A 31 6.53 1.32 12.74
CA TRP A 31 5.99 -0.04 12.72
C TRP A 31 7.09 -1.10 12.88
N ALA A 32 8.19 -0.99 12.15
CA ALA A 32 9.31 -1.91 12.26
C ALA A 32 9.89 -1.90 13.67
N TYR A 33 10.18 -0.73 14.24
CA TYR A 33 10.64 -0.63 15.62
C TYR A 33 9.65 -1.23 16.63
N LYS A 34 8.35 -1.03 16.44
CA LYS A 34 7.32 -1.60 17.33
C LYS A 34 7.32 -3.12 17.28
N ILE A 35 7.46 -3.72 16.10
CA ILE A 35 7.51 -5.16 15.91
C ILE A 35 8.82 -5.74 16.48
N LEU A 36 9.96 -5.11 16.19
CA LEU A 36 11.28 -5.61 16.56
C LEU A 36 11.54 -5.54 18.05
N ASN A 37 10.99 -4.52 18.74
CA ASN A 37 11.10 -4.34 20.20
C ASN A 37 10.04 -5.14 20.98
N TYR A 38 9.21 -5.92 20.31
CA TYR A 38 8.28 -6.80 21.02
C TYR A 38 8.98 -8.09 21.45
N HIS A 39 9.10 -8.28 22.75
CA HIS A 39 9.82 -9.43 23.33
C HIS A 39 8.94 -10.67 23.57
N GLY A 40 7.69 -10.62 23.13
CA GLY A 40 6.75 -11.71 23.34
C GLY A 40 6.01 -11.64 24.68
N ASN A 41 4.95 -12.44 24.78
CA ASN A 41 4.25 -12.74 26.01
C ASN A 41 3.64 -14.16 25.90
N PRO A 42 3.04 -14.73 26.94
CA PRO A 42 2.45 -16.07 26.85
C PRO A 42 1.49 -16.21 25.66
N GLY A 43 1.80 -17.11 24.74
CA GLY A 43 1.05 -17.37 23.50
C GLY A 43 1.43 -16.51 22.28
N TYR A 44 2.45 -15.62 22.39
CA TYR A 44 2.88 -14.73 21.32
C TYR A 44 4.41 -14.63 21.27
N ALA A 45 5.02 -15.37 20.36
CA ALA A 45 6.46 -15.29 20.13
C ALA A 45 6.87 -13.92 19.53
N PRO A 46 8.08 -13.45 19.81
CA PRO A 46 8.64 -12.29 19.08
C PRO A 46 8.78 -12.61 17.59
N ALA A 47 8.60 -11.60 16.75
CA ALA A 47 8.79 -11.75 15.32
C ALA A 47 10.27 -12.01 14.96
N SER A 48 10.51 -12.85 13.95
CA SER A 48 11.82 -13.06 13.35
C SER A 48 12.22 -11.94 12.39
N GLY A 49 11.26 -11.14 11.96
CA GLY A 49 11.49 -10.02 11.06
C GLY A 49 10.19 -9.43 10.52
N VAL A 50 10.34 -8.65 9.46
CA VAL A 50 9.22 -8.01 8.77
C VAL A 50 9.28 -8.24 7.25
N ILE A 51 8.12 -8.19 6.61
CA ILE A 51 7.98 -8.18 5.16
C ILE A 51 7.21 -6.93 4.76
N PHE A 52 7.79 -6.09 3.91
CA PHE A 52 7.09 -4.99 3.27
C PHE A 52 6.81 -5.33 1.82
N ILE A 53 5.57 -5.19 1.39
CA ILE A 53 5.12 -5.47 0.04
C ILE A 53 4.55 -4.18 -0.55
N ASP A 54 5.13 -3.69 -1.65
CA ASP A 54 4.56 -2.64 -2.47
C ASP A 54 4.17 -3.24 -3.82
N CYS A 55 2.88 -3.49 -4.01
CA CYS A 55 2.39 -4.21 -5.17
C CYS A 55 2.22 -3.33 -6.43
N MET A 56 2.49 -2.02 -6.32
CA MET A 56 2.46 -1.04 -7.41
C MET A 56 3.60 -0.01 -7.22
N SER A 57 4.85 -0.50 -7.09
CA SER A 57 6.02 0.25 -6.61
C SER A 57 6.49 1.37 -7.55
N ASN A 58 6.01 1.37 -8.81
CA ASN A 58 6.48 2.29 -9.84
C ASN A 58 8.01 2.19 -10.04
N SER A 59 8.65 3.23 -10.56
CA SER A 59 10.09 3.27 -10.83
C SER A 59 10.96 3.68 -9.63
N GLY A 60 10.36 3.90 -8.46
CA GLY A 60 11.05 4.37 -7.25
C GLY A 60 11.41 5.86 -7.27
N VAL A 61 11.48 6.49 -8.44
CA VAL A 61 11.85 7.90 -8.63
C VAL A 61 10.76 8.66 -9.34
N TYR A 62 10.57 9.90 -8.94
CA TYR A 62 9.60 10.84 -9.49
C TYR A 62 10.27 12.20 -9.76
N LYS A 63 9.56 13.08 -10.43
CA LYS A 63 9.89 14.51 -10.53
C LYS A 63 8.83 15.35 -9.80
N ASP A 64 9.24 16.35 -9.05
CA ASP A 64 8.30 17.34 -8.52
C ASP A 64 7.79 18.28 -9.63
N ILE A 65 6.93 19.21 -9.26
CA ILE A 65 6.38 20.23 -10.20
C ILE A 65 7.44 21.17 -10.79
N ASN A 66 8.64 21.20 -10.24
CA ASN A 66 9.79 21.98 -10.71
C ASN A 66 10.79 21.13 -11.49
N GLY A 67 10.52 19.82 -11.65
CA GLY A 67 11.39 18.88 -12.35
C GLY A 67 12.51 18.29 -11.47
N ASN A 68 12.58 18.60 -10.16
CA ASN A 68 13.57 18.03 -9.27
C ASN A 68 13.26 16.56 -8.97
N ARG A 69 14.33 15.78 -8.78
CA ARG A 69 14.23 14.37 -8.39
C ARG A 69 13.58 14.24 -7.00
N VAL A 70 12.62 13.33 -6.89
CA VAL A 70 11.96 12.94 -5.64
C VAL A 70 11.96 11.43 -5.52
N GLU A 71 12.42 10.91 -4.39
CA GLU A 71 12.34 9.49 -4.08
C GLU A 71 10.92 9.11 -3.69
N GLY A 72 10.41 8.04 -4.30
CA GLY A 72 9.12 7.44 -4.01
C GLY A 72 9.16 6.50 -2.82
N THR A 73 8.01 5.89 -2.53
CA THR A 73 7.83 4.98 -1.38
C THR A 73 8.86 3.86 -1.36
N ALA A 74 9.10 3.18 -2.50
CA ALA A 74 9.99 2.02 -2.56
C ALA A 74 11.42 2.34 -2.09
N LEU A 75 12.03 3.42 -2.59
CA LEU A 75 13.39 3.82 -2.20
C LEU A 75 13.45 4.26 -0.75
N ARG A 76 12.51 5.12 -0.32
CA ARG A 76 12.43 5.62 1.06
C ARG A 76 12.30 4.48 2.06
N VAL A 77 11.41 3.52 1.81
CA VAL A 77 11.20 2.36 2.68
C VAL A 77 12.43 1.46 2.69
N ALA A 78 13.08 1.25 1.54
CA ALA A 78 14.29 0.43 1.47
C ALA A 78 15.43 1.02 2.31
N GLN A 79 15.71 2.30 2.19
CA GLN A 79 16.71 3.01 3.01
C GLN A 79 16.33 3.00 4.49
N CYS A 80 15.07 3.31 4.79
CA CYS A 80 14.55 3.36 6.15
C CYS A 80 14.72 1.99 6.86
N LEU A 81 14.24 0.90 6.25
CA LEU A 81 14.35 -0.43 6.84
C LEU A 81 15.81 -0.91 6.90
N ASN A 82 16.66 -0.59 5.93
CA ASN A 82 18.09 -0.86 6.02
C ASN A 82 18.71 -0.21 7.26
N ASN A 83 18.41 1.04 7.53
CA ASN A 83 18.90 1.77 8.70
C ASN A 83 18.35 1.20 10.02
N VAL A 84 17.07 0.83 10.06
CA VAL A 84 16.47 0.19 11.25
C VAL A 84 17.14 -1.15 11.53
N PHE A 85 17.27 -2.02 10.51
CA PHE A 85 17.78 -3.38 10.68
C PHE A 85 19.28 -3.47 10.95
N ALA A 86 20.06 -2.42 10.69
CA ALA A 86 21.45 -2.31 11.16
C ALA A 86 21.59 -2.51 12.68
N ASN A 87 20.52 -2.22 13.45
CA ASN A 87 20.49 -2.42 14.90
C ASN A 87 19.91 -3.78 15.34
N TYR A 88 19.51 -4.64 14.40
CA TYR A 88 18.86 -5.93 14.70
C TYR A 88 19.46 -7.06 13.81
N PRO A 89 20.75 -7.40 14.01
CA PRO A 89 21.45 -8.34 13.12
C PRO A 89 20.86 -9.76 13.10
N ASP A 90 20.13 -10.14 14.16
CA ASP A 90 19.46 -11.45 14.26
C ASP A 90 18.05 -11.47 13.63
N LYS A 91 17.61 -10.35 13.07
CA LYS A 91 16.29 -10.18 12.45
C LYS A 91 16.44 -9.93 10.95
N LYS A 92 15.38 -10.19 10.18
CA LYS A 92 15.38 -9.97 8.73
C LYS A 92 14.31 -9.00 8.28
N ALA A 93 14.66 -8.12 7.36
CA ALA A 93 13.72 -7.33 6.58
C ALA A 93 13.68 -7.84 5.14
N ILE A 94 12.49 -8.13 4.65
CA ILE A 94 12.24 -8.57 3.28
C ILE A 94 11.40 -7.51 2.61
N LEU A 95 11.85 -7.03 1.45
CA LEU A 95 11.15 -6.05 0.62
C LEU A 95 10.73 -6.73 -0.68
N ILE A 96 9.47 -6.63 -1.04
CA ILE A 96 8.94 -7.20 -2.28
C ILE A 96 8.27 -6.07 -3.05
N PHE A 97 8.85 -5.73 -4.20
CA PHE A 97 8.37 -4.67 -5.08
C PHE A 97 7.82 -5.26 -6.36
N ASN A 98 6.61 -4.87 -6.73
CA ASN A 98 5.98 -5.27 -7.96
C ASN A 98 5.49 -4.05 -8.75
N ASP A 99 5.60 -4.08 -10.07
CA ASP A 99 4.88 -3.18 -10.98
C ASP A 99 4.53 -3.92 -12.27
N LEU A 100 3.44 -3.51 -12.91
CA LEU A 100 3.00 -4.09 -14.18
C LEU A 100 3.99 -3.78 -15.31
N GLU A 101 4.64 -2.63 -15.26
CA GLU A 101 5.53 -2.12 -16.31
C GLU A 101 6.98 -2.53 -16.07
N SER A 102 7.51 -3.46 -16.87
CA SER A 102 8.87 -3.97 -16.73
C SER A 102 9.95 -2.87 -16.69
N ALA A 103 9.79 -1.82 -17.50
CA ALA A 103 10.72 -0.70 -17.52
C ALA A 103 10.79 0.06 -16.18
N ARG A 104 9.69 0.07 -15.42
CA ARG A 104 9.67 0.65 -14.07
C ARG A 104 10.37 -0.26 -13.07
N VAL A 105 10.13 -1.57 -13.14
CA VAL A 105 10.79 -2.55 -12.29
C VAL A 105 12.30 -2.52 -12.49
N GLU A 106 12.77 -2.52 -13.73
CA GLU A 106 14.22 -2.44 -14.05
C GLU A 106 14.84 -1.12 -13.56
N HIS A 107 14.13 0.00 -13.71
CA HIS A 107 14.60 1.29 -13.18
C HIS A 107 14.69 1.25 -11.65
N LEU A 108 13.64 0.78 -10.96
CA LEU A 108 13.63 0.64 -9.51
C LEU A 108 14.78 -0.25 -9.03
N LYS A 109 15.01 -1.38 -9.69
CA LYS A 109 16.12 -2.28 -9.36
C LYS A 109 17.46 -1.56 -9.44
N SER A 110 17.74 -0.85 -10.52
CA SER A 110 18.97 -0.06 -10.67
C SER A 110 19.13 0.99 -9.58
N GLU A 111 18.03 1.67 -9.19
CA GLU A 111 18.05 2.68 -8.13
C GLU A 111 18.32 2.06 -6.75
N ILE A 112 17.74 0.91 -6.45
CA ILE A 112 17.98 0.18 -5.19
C ILE A 112 19.43 -0.35 -5.12
N GLU A 113 19.97 -0.89 -6.21
CA GLU A 113 21.35 -1.36 -6.27
C GLU A 113 22.36 -0.23 -5.96
N ASN A 114 22.06 1.00 -6.38
CA ASN A 114 22.90 2.17 -6.07
C ASN A 114 22.88 2.58 -4.58
N LEU A 115 21.89 2.11 -3.80
CA LEU A 115 21.79 2.44 -2.37
C LEU A 115 22.74 1.59 -1.48
N GLN A 116 23.29 0.47 -2.00
CA GLN A 116 24.19 -0.43 -1.26
C GLN A 116 23.60 -0.87 0.08
N LEU A 117 22.43 -1.52 0.03
CA LEU A 117 21.68 -1.94 1.22
C LEU A 117 22.21 -3.28 1.75
N ASP A 118 22.75 -3.30 2.98
CA ASP A 118 23.40 -4.48 3.59
C ASP A 118 22.49 -5.24 4.57
N HIS A 119 21.36 -4.64 4.99
CA HIS A 119 20.53 -5.17 6.08
C HIS A 119 19.12 -5.56 5.65
N VAL A 120 18.83 -5.54 4.35
CA VAL A 120 17.50 -5.90 3.79
C VAL A 120 17.67 -6.84 2.59
N GLU A 121 16.74 -7.77 2.44
CA GLU A 121 16.62 -8.63 1.25
C GLU A 121 15.56 -8.02 0.33
N VAL A 122 15.89 -7.79 -0.97
CA VAL A 122 14.97 -7.15 -1.91
C VAL A 122 14.63 -8.09 -3.07
N TYR A 123 13.34 -8.24 -3.32
CA TYR A 123 12.78 -9.04 -4.40
C TYR A 123 11.95 -8.19 -5.34
N TYR A 124 11.99 -8.48 -6.63
CA TYR A 124 11.28 -7.74 -7.67
C TYR A 124 10.36 -8.68 -8.45
N GLN A 125 9.16 -8.19 -8.76
CA GLN A 125 8.17 -8.89 -9.56
C GLN A 125 7.66 -7.97 -10.66
N ASN A 126 7.25 -8.56 -11.79
CA ASN A 126 6.69 -7.82 -12.91
C ASN A 126 5.39 -8.50 -13.36
N GLN A 127 4.31 -8.20 -12.66
CA GLN A 127 3.01 -8.82 -12.88
C GLN A 127 1.88 -7.81 -12.62
N ASP A 128 0.66 -8.17 -13.04
CA ASP A 128 -0.55 -7.52 -12.52
C ASP A 128 -0.58 -7.66 -10.99
N CYS A 129 -0.89 -6.57 -10.31
CA CYS A 129 -0.86 -6.50 -8.85
C CYS A 129 -1.72 -7.58 -8.18
N ASN A 130 -2.95 -7.79 -8.68
CA ASN A 130 -3.88 -8.72 -8.05
C ASN A 130 -3.47 -10.17 -8.30
N THR A 131 -2.95 -10.47 -9.50
CA THR A 131 -2.37 -11.78 -9.83
C THR A 131 -1.16 -12.05 -8.93
N PHE A 132 -0.24 -11.08 -8.84
CA PHE A 132 0.94 -11.16 -7.97
C PHE A 132 0.55 -11.48 -6.51
N LEU A 133 -0.42 -10.75 -5.94
CA LEU A 133 -0.82 -10.94 -4.54
C LEU A 133 -1.47 -12.30 -4.28
N ARG A 134 -2.19 -12.87 -5.26
CA ARG A 134 -2.78 -14.22 -5.13
C ARG A 134 -1.75 -15.33 -5.24
N GLU A 135 -0.67 -15.11 -6.00
CA GLU A 135 0.37 -16.10 -6.26
C GLU A 135 1.54 -16.02 -5.27
N LEU A 136 1.63 -14.91 -4.50
CA LEU A 136 2.73 -14.70 -3.55
C LEU A 136 2.65 -15.70 -2.40
N ASP A 137 3.60 -16.63 -2.36
CA ASP A 137 3.73 -17.61 -1.29
C ASP A 137 4.51 -17.04 -0.10
N LEU A 138 3.83 -16.85 1.01
CA LEU A 138 4.40 -16.43 2.29
C LEU A 138 4.34 -17.51 3.39
N ASP A 139 4.02 -18.74 3.06
CA ASP A 139 3.81 -19.80 4.05
C ASP A 139 5.04 -20.09 4.91
N SER A 140 6.25 -19.98 4.34
CA SER A 140 7.51 -20.14 5.09
C SER A 140 7.74 -19.05 6.16
N TYR A 141 7.10 -17.90 6.01
CA TYR A 141 7.18 -16.74 6.92
C TYR A 141 6.02 -16.65 7.90
N LYS A 142 4.97 -17.46 7.70
CA LYS A 142 3.75 -17.43 8.49
C LYS A 142 4.02 -17.60 9.99
N ASN A 143 3.39 -16.77 10.80
CA ASN A 143 3.55 -16.73 12.26
C ASN A 143 4.99 -16.43 12.76
N LYS A 144 5.88 -15.95 11.88
CA LYS A 144 7.25 -15.57 12.20
C LYS A 144 7.56 -14.14 11.79
N TYR A 145 6.96 -13.67 10.68
CA TYR A 145 7.17 -12.33 10.14
C TYR A 145 5.88 -11.53 10.18
N HIS A 146 5.98 -10.28 10.55
CA HIS A 146 4.88 -9.33 10.33
C HIS A 146 4.95 -8.78 8.91
N THR A 147 3.82 -8.74 8.24
CA THR A 147 3.70 -8.26 6.86
C THR A 147 2.98 -6.92 6.83
N LEU A 148 3.51 -5.97 6.08
CA LEU A 148 2.83 -4.71 5.74
C LEU A 148 2.68 -4.63 4.22
N LEU A 149 1.44 -4.69 3.74
CA LEU A 149 1.09 -4.55 2.34
C LEU A 149 0.68 -3.09 2.04
N LEU A 150 1.32 -2.47 1.08
CA LEU A 150 0.88 -1.24 0.43
C LEU A 150 0.14 -1.58 -0.87
N TYR A 151 -1.16 -1.29 -0.89
CA TYR A 151 -2.04 -1.46 -2.04
C TYR A 151 -2.45 -0.07 -2.57
N ASP A 152 -1.80 0.39 -3.63
CA ASP A 152 -1.88 1.78 -4.14
C ASP A 152 -2.41 1.87 -5.59
N PRO A 153 -3.67 1.47 -5.86
CA PRO A 153 -4.23 1.53 -7.20
C PRO A 153 -4.42 2.97 -7.70
N TYR A 154 -4.23 3.17 -9.02
CA TYR A 154 -4.39 4.49 -9.65
C TYR A 154 -5.83 5.00 -9.70
N ASN A 155 -6.81 4.13 -9.49
CA ASN A 155 -8.25 4.41 -9.54
C ASN A 155 -8.97 3.72 -8.38
N ALA A 156 -10.28 3.94 -8.27
CA ALA A 156 -11.11 3.20 -7.32
C ALA A 156 -11.27 1.75 -7.82
N SER A 157 -10.32 0.90 -7.44
CA SER A 157 -10.30 -0.52 -7.77
C SER A 157 -9.69 -1.28 -6.61
N ILE A 158 -10.48 -2.06 -5.89
CA ILE A 158 -10.04 -2.94 -4.81
C ILE A 158 -10.46 -4.36 -5.16
N ASP A 159 -9.47 -5.22 -5.34
CA ASP A 159 -9.68 -6.65 -5.50
C ASP A 159 -9.62 -7.32 -4.12
N TRP A 160 -10.78 -7.63 -3.60
CA TRP A 160 -10.92 -8.19 -2.25
C TRP A 160 -10.29 -9.57 -2.10
N ASP A 161 -10.35 -10.39 -3.14
CA ASP A 161 -9.79 -11.76 -3.10
C ASP A 161 -8.25 -11.70 -3.05
N ALA A 162 -7.66 -10.69 -3.68
CA ALA A 162 -6.22 -10.47 -3.65
C ALA A 162 -5.72 -9.96 -2.29
N ILE A 163 -6.47 -9.07 -1.60
CA ILE A 163 -5.99 -8.45 -0.35
C ILE A 163 -6.47 -9.12 0.93
N THR A 164 -7.61 -9.86 0.91
CA THR A 164 -8.19 -10.51 2.10
C THR A 164 -7.19 -11.43 2.84
N PRO A 165 -6.34 -12.22 2.17
CA PRO A 165 -5.34 -13.05 2.85
C PRO A 165 -4.38 -12.26 3.76
N TYR A 166 -4.17 -10.97 3.49
CA TYR A 166 -3.30 -10.08 4.28
C TYR A 166 -4.00 -9.41 5.47
N LEU A 167 -5.34 -9.44 5.51
CA LEU A 167 -6.15 -8.89 6.61
C LEU A 167 -6.21 -9.90 7.78
N ASN A 168 -5.07 -10.18 8.38
CA ASN A 168 -4.94 -11.19 9.41
C ASN A 168 -4.13 -10.65 10.61
N ARG A 169 -3.89 -11.50 11.61
CA ARG A 169 -3.19 -11.13 12.84
C ARG A 169 -1.73 -10.68 12.64
N TRP A 170 -1.05 -11.22 11.62
CA TRP A 170 0.35 -10.95 11.31
C TRP A 170 0.50 -9.96 10.15
N GLY A 171 -0.63 -9.50 9.61
CA GLY A 171 -0.70 -8.62 8.46
C GLY A 171 -1.29 -7.25 8.81
N GLU A 172 -0.69 -6.23 8.25
CA GLU A 172 -1.24 -4.89 8.17
C GLU A 172 -1.34 -4.49 6.69
N VAL A 173 -2.34 -3.69 6.37
CA VAL A 173 -2.56 -3.24 4.99
C VAL A 173 -2.78 -1.74 4.98
N ILE A 174 -2.13 -1.05 4.04
CA ILE A 174 -2.43 0.34 3.71
C ILE A 174 -3.04 0.35 2.31
N ILE A 175 -4.29 0.81 2.20
CA ILE A 175 -5.01 0.90 0.93
C ILE A 175 -5.13 2.37 0.53
N ASN A 176 -4.67 2.73 -0.68
CA ASN A 176 -4.98 4.03 -1.27
C ASN A 176 -6.37 3.98 -1.91
N HIS A 177 -7.37 4.50 -1.19
CA HIS A 177 -8.75 4.54 -1.67
C HIS A 177 -9.05 5.84 -2.42
N MET A 178 -9.17 5.73 -3.75
CA MET A 178 -9.38 6.85 -4.67
C MET A 178 -10.87 7.27 -4.76
N SER A 179 -11.48 7.67 -3.62
CA SER A 179 -12.90 8.06 -3.56
C SER A 179 -13.28 9.18 -4.54
N SER A 180 -12.35 10.08 -4.89
CA SER A 180 -12.60 11.12 -5.89
C SER A 180 -12.76 10.57 -7.32
N ASP A 181 -12.16 9.42 -7.63
CA ASP A 181 -12.36 8.74 -8.92
C ASP A 181 -13.80 8.25 -9.02
N THR A 182 -14.30 7.60 -7.98
CA THR A 182 -15.69 7.13 -7.92
C THR A 182 -16.68 8.27 -8.09
N VAL A 183 -16.58 9.32 -7.29
CA VAL A 183 -17.51 10.46 -7.37
C VAL A 183 -17.54 11.11 -8.76
N ARG A 184 -16.41 11.16 -9.47
CA ARG A 184 -16.33 11.69 -10.84
C ARG A 184 -16.89 10.74 -11.89
N GLY A 185 -16.71 9.43 -11.72
CA GLY A 185 -16.98 8.42 -12.74
C GLY A 185 -18.31 7.69 -12.58
N ILE A 186 -18.86 7.64 -11.36
CA ILE A 186 -19.99 6.75 -11.02
C ILE A 186 -21.24 6.98 -11.87
N SER A 187 -21.61 8.24 -12.15
CA SER A 187 -22.78 8.58 -12.97
C SER A 187 -22.69 8.10 -14.42
N GLN A 188 -21.48 7.87 -14.91
CA GLN A 188 -21.20 7.38 -16.27
C GLN A 188 -20.76 5.92 -16.28
N ALA A 189 -20.71 5.24 -15.12
CA ALA A 189 -20.10 3.92 -14.96
C ALA A 189 -20.68 2.88 -15.92
N LYS A 190 -22.00 2.81 -16.07
CA LYS A 190 -22.67 1.87 -16.99
C LYS A 190 -22.34 2.16 -18.46
N LYS A 191 -22.24 3.43 -18.84
CA LYS A 191 -21.94 3.83 -20.22
C LYS A 191 -20.46 3.62 -20.56
N SER A 192 -19.56 3.80 -19.60
CA SER A 192 -18.12 3.65 -19.76
C SER A 192 -17.61 2.21 -19.56
N GLY A 193 -18.48 1.26 -19.18
CA GLY A 193 -18.08 -0.12 -18.85
C GLY A 193 -17.31 -0.24 -17.51
N ALA A 194 -17.40 0.76 -16.64
CA ALA A 194 -16.71 0.77 -15.34
C ALA A 194 -17.61 0.34 -14.17
N ALA A 195 -18.84 -0.11 -14.42
CA ALA A 195 -19.81 -0.48 -13.40
C ALA A 195 -19.27 -1.60 -12.50
N ASP A 196 -18.82 -2.70 -13.12
CA ASP A 196 -18.32 -3.89 -12.42
C ASP A 196 -17.17 -3.52 -11.46
N ARG A 197 -16.22 -2.69 -11.88
CA ARG A 197 -15.11 -2.22 -11.05
C ARG A 197 -15.59 -1.50 -9.78
N TYR A 198 -16.61 -0.64 -9.88
CA TYR A 198 -17.15 0.04 -8.72
C TYR A 198 -17.96 -0.93 -7.84
N GLU A 199 -18.76 -1.80 -8.42
CA GLU A 199 -19.54 -2.80 -7.68
C GLU A 199 -18.63 -3.79 -6.95
N GLU A 200 -17.55 -4.23 -7.57
CA GLU A 200 -16.51 -5.08 -6.94
C GLU A 200 -15.83 -4.32 -5.79
N THR A 201 -15.38 -3.08 -6.02
CA THR A 201 -14.71 -2.26 -5.01
C THR A 201 -15.57 -2.03 -3.77
N TYR A 202 -16.83 -1.69 -3.97
CA TYR A 202 -17.72 -1.31 -2.86
C TYR A 202 -18.64 -2.45 -2.39
N GLN A 203 -18.68 -3.57 -3.09
CA GLN A 203 -19.56 -4.71 -2.83
C GLN A 203 -21.05 -4.28 -2.73
N THR A 204 -21.44 -3.35 -3.60
CA THR A 204 -22.80 -2.83 -3.69
C THR A 204 -23.09 -2.30 -5.10
N SER A 205 -24.36 -2.13 -5.47
CA SER A 205 -24.73 -1.68 -6.81
C SER A 205 -24.30 -0.23 -7.10
N VAL A 206 -24.04 0.06 -8.37
CA VAL A 206 -23.74 1.42 -8.86
C VAL A 206 -24.82 2.41 -8.47
N GLU A 207 -26.10 2.01 -8.52
CA GLU A 207 -27.23 2.86 -8.16
C GLU A 207 -27.15 3.38 -6.71
N SER A 208 -26.71 2.52 -5.79
CA SER A 208 -26.55 2.87 -4.38
C SER A 208 -25.40 3.87 -4.15
N LEU A 209 -24.45 3.94 -5.10
CA LEU A 209 -23.27 4.79 -4.99
C LEU A 209 -23.42 6.16 -5.65
N ILE A 210 -24.44 6.39 -6.51
CA ILE A 210 -24.58 7.62 -7.33
C ILE A 210 -24.58 8.90 -6.48
N ASN A 211 -25.18 8.88 -5.29
CA ASN A 211 -25.27 10.04 -4.39
C ASN A 211 -24.36 9.93 -3.15
N ALA A 212 -23.48 8.92 -3.11
CA ALA A 212 -22.59 8.74 -1.99
C ALA A 212 -21.52 9.84 -1.93
N SER A 213 -21.32 10.42 -0.76
CA SER A 213 -20.19 11.31 -0.51
C SER A 213 -18.88 10.52 -0.47
N LYS A 214 -17.74 11.21 -0.58
CA LYS A 214 -16.42 10.57 -0.44
C LYS A 214 -16.24 9.94 0.95
N GLU A 215 -16.85 10.54 1.96
CA GLU A 215 -16.88 10.03 3.34
C GLU A 215 -17.70 8.76 3.46
N ASP A 216 -18.84 8.67 2.76
CA ASP A 216 -19.66 7.45 2.76
C ASP A 216 -18.97 6.33 1.99
N LEU A 217 -18.28 6.63 0.90
CA LEU A 217 -17.45 5.67 0.17
C LEU A 217 -16.32 5.09 1.06
N ASP A 218 -15.65 5.93 1.86
CA ASP A 218 -14.67 5.45 2.83
C ASP A 218 -15.31 4.52 3.88
N LYS A 219 -16.48 4.87 4.42
CA LYS A 219 -17.20 4.04 5.40
C LYS A 219 -17.56 2.67 4.83
N ILE A 220 -17.98 2.61 3.56
CA ILE A 220 -18.28 1.34 2.88
C ILE A 220 -17.01 0.48 2.81
N VAL A 221 -15.89 1.05 2.37
CA VAL A 221 -14.61 0.32 2.30
C VAL A 221 -14.17 -0.13 3.69
N VAL A 222 -14.25 0.72 4.71
CA VAL A 222 -13.96 0.37 6.12
C VAL A 222 -14.81 -0.82 6.58
N SER A 223 -16.11 -0.80 6.32
CA SER A 223 -17.02 -1.89 6.67
C SER A 223 -16.66 -3.19 5.94
N ASN A 224 -16.33 -3.12 4.63
CA ASN A 224 -15.91 -4.28 3.87
C ASN A 224 -14.62 -4.89 4.41
N ILE A 225 -13.63 -4.08 4.79
CA ILE A 225 -12.40 -4.55 5.42
C ILE A 225 -12.71 -5.31 6.72
N GLN A 226 -13.51 -4.72 7.60
CA GLN A 226 -13.88 -5.32 8.89
C GLN A 226 -14.62 -6.65 8.72
N ASN A 227 -15.49 -6.74 7.72
CA ASN A 227 -16.25 -7.96 7.42
C ASN A 227 -15.38 -9.08 6.82
N LYS A 228 -14.32 -8.73 6.09
CA LYS A 228 -13.44 -9.70 5.41
C LYS A 228 -12.23 -10.11 6.27
N ALA A 229 -11.91 -9.35 7.32
CA ALA A 229 -10.75 -9.62 8.15
C ALA A 229 -10.87 -10.96 8.91
N HIS A 230 -9.77 -11.73 8.94
CA HIS A 230 -9.68 -13.04 9.61
C HIS A 230 -9.48 -12.93 11.13
N LYS A 231 -10.02 -11.88 11.75
CA LYS A 231 -9.99 -11.66 13.20
C LYS A 231 -11.27 -10.96 13.65
N ALA A 232 -11.83 -11.40 14.76
CA ALA A 232 -13.08 -10.85 15.31
C ALA A 232 -13.03 -9.34 15.61
N THR A 233 -11.85 -8.80 15.96
CA THR A 233 -11.63 -7.36 16.10
C THR A 233 -10.52 -6.95 15.15
N TYR A 234 -10.85 -6.12 14.17
CA TYR A 234 -9.90 -5.57 13.22
C TYR A 234 -10.10 -4.06 13.14
N TYR A 235 -9.03 -3.33 13.33
CA TYR A 235 -9.04 -1.88 13.42
C TYR A 235 -8.74 -1.27 12.05
N VAL A 236 -9.50 -0.24 11.70
CA VAL A 236 -9.36 0.45 10.40
C VAL A 236 -9.37 1.95 10.62
N SER A 237 -8.43 2.67 10.03
CA SER A 237 -8.30 4.12 10.17
C SER A 237 -8.04 4.79 8.83
N PRO A 238 -9.00 5.52 8.25
CA PRO A 238 -8.76 6.34 7.08
C PRO A 238 -8.02 7.63 7.46
N PHE A 239 -7.07 8.03 6.61
CA PHE A 239 -6.41 9.33 6.64
C PHE A 239 -6.62 10.03 5.29
N ALA A 240 -7.35 11.15 5.29
CA ALA A 240 -7.74 11.83 4.07
C ALA A 240 -6.69 12.82 3.58
N PHE A 241 -6.45 12.81 2.27
CA PHE A 241 -5.62 13.80 1.57
C PHE A 241 -6.49 14.78 0.81
N PHE A 242 -6.13 16.07 0.91
CA PHE A 242 -6.89 17.17 0.34
C PHE A 242 -6.08 17.92 -0.72
N SER A 243 -6.80 18.46 -1.70
CA SER A 243 -6.23 19.42 -2.68
C SER A 243 -5.97 20.78 -2.02
N ARG A 244 -5.26 21.66 -2.73
CA ARG A 244 -5.08 23.07 -2.32
C ARG A 244 -6.40 23.81 -2.13
N THR A 245 -7.46 23.41 -2.81
CA THR A 245 -8.82 23.98 -2.70
C THR A 245 -9.68 23.25 -1.67
N ASN A 246 -9.07 22.52 -0.75
CA ASN A 246 -9.71 21.77 0.33
C ASN A 246 -10.69 20.66 -0.13
N GLY A 247 -10.62 20.23 -1.39
CA GLY A 247 -11.36 19.08 -1.89
C GLY A 247 -10.63 17.78 -1.55
N LYS A 248 -11.31 16.83 -0.90
CA LYS A 248 -10.75 15.50 -0.62
C LYS A 248 -10.40 14.79 -1.93
N LEU A 249 -9.19 14.27 -2.02
CA LEU A 249 -8.65 13.57 -3.19
C LEU A 249 -8.80 12.05 -3.04
N TYR A 250 -8.25 11.51 -1.96
CA TYR A 250 -8.25 10.09 -1.63
C TYR A 250 -8.03 9.91 -0.12
N SER A 251 -8.15 8.69 0.35
CA SER A 251 -7.79 8.32 1.72
C SER A 251 -6.78 7.17 1.71
N LEU A 252 -5.75 7.26 2.53
CA LEU A 252 -4.96 6.09 2.91
C LEU A 252 -5.69 5.41 4.07
N ILE A 253 -6.16 4.19 3.84
CA ILE A 253 -6.89 3.40 4.84
C ILE A 253 -5.92 2.38 5.42
N HIS A 254 -5.49 2.63 6.65
CA HIS A 254 -4.65 1.70 7.38
C HIS A 254 -5.50 0.66 8.13
N CYS A 255 -5.10 -0.58 8.05
CA CYS A 255 -5.80 -1.75 8.58
C CYS A 255 -4.85 -2.59 9.43
N SER A 256 -5.22 -2.87 10.68
CA SER A 256 -4.39 -3.65 11.61
C SER A 256 -5.24 -4.50 12.56
N ALA A 257 -4.73 -5.68 12.91
CA ALA A 257 -5.26 -6.50 14.00
C ALA A 257 -4.91 -5.96 15.40
N SER A 258 -4.09 -4.91 15.48
CA SER A 258 -3.63 -4.29 16.71
C SER A 258 -4.10 -2.85 16.83
N VAL A 259 -4.70 -2.49 17.97
CA VAL A 259 -5.03 -1.09 18.29
C VAL A 259 -3.77 -0.21 18.34
N GLU A 260 -2.63 -0.79 18.70
CA GLU A 260 -1.35 -0.07 18.76
C GLU A 260 -0.87 0.32 17.36
N GLY A 261 -1.08 -0.51 16.33
CA GLY A 261 -0.83 -0.16 14.94
C GLY A 261 -1.61 1.09 14.52
N ILE A 262 -2.91 1.15 14.85
CA ILE A 262 -3.74 2.33 14.57
C ILE A 262 -3.30 3.57 15.33
N LYS A 263 -2.95 3.43 16.62
CA LYS A 263 -2.43 4.55 17.41
C LYS A 263 -1.13 5.09 16.83
N LEU A 264 -0.26 4.19 16.37
CA LEU A 264 1.00 4.53 15.72
C LEU A 264 0.76 5.29 14.42
N TYR A 265 -0.12 4.77 13.56
CA TYR A 265 -0.47 5.40 12.28
C TYR A 265 -1.04 6.83 12.44
N LYS A 266 -1.76 7.09 13.54
CA LYS A 266 -2.31 8.42 13.84
C LYS A 266 -1.30 9.41 14.40
N LYS A 267 -0.11 8.95 14.79
CA LYS A 267 0.95 9.81 15.37
C LYS A 267 1.98 10.28 14.35
N VAL A 268 2.14 9.56 13.27
CA VAL A 268 3.08 9.89 12.19
C VAL A 268 2.46 10.82 11.17
#